data_dfe20f46c73614c20b7c8ad99e8aa722
#
_entry.id   dfe20f46c73614c20b7c8ad99e8aa722
#
_cell.length_a   1.000
_cell.length_b   1.000
_cell.length_c   1.000
_cell.angle_alpha   90.00
_cell.angle_beta   90.00
_cell.angle_gamma   90.00
#
_symmetry.space_group_name_H-M   'P 1'
#
loop_
_entity.id
_entity.type
_entity.pdbx_description
1 polymer ?
#
loop_
_entity_poly.entity_id
_entity_poly.type
_entity_poly.pdbx_seq_one_letter_code
_entity_poly.pdbx_strand_id
1 'polypeptide(L)'
;MKDREMPVIVGVGQVSEKEFDLDSSSPVALMEKAVANSLEDAGLSSDIISELDTLAVVKSFREATKNSPEALARRIGANNAKQWLMPNGGNGPQYLVNRFSESIAKRQCDFVVLAGAEAMATARKIVKTTGNQPAWDEPSSTDPEFLVKNYDMSTEHEQKHGLWLAPGSVSYTHLRAHETIDD
;
A
#
# COMPACT_ATOMS: atom_id res chain seq x y z
N MET A 1 -3.47 -30.79 -1.78
CA MET A 1 -3.86 -29.90 -0.66
C MET A 1 -5.31 -30.18 -0.35
N LYS A 2 -5.66 -30.25 0.93
CA LYS A 2 -7.08 -30.30 1.32
C LYS A 2 -7.66 -28.90 1.13
N ASP A 3 -8.89 -28.76 0.65
CA ASP A 3 -9.56 -27.48 0.34
C ASP A 3 -9.52 -26.44 1.49
N ARG A 4 -9.32 -26.90 2.72
CA ARG A 4 -9.20 -26.03 3.91
C ARG A 4 -7.85 -25.30 4.07
N GLU A 5 -6.88 -25.57 3.20
CA GLU A 5 -5.53 -24.97 3.25
C GLU A 5 -5.29 -24.02 2.08
N MET A 6 -6.31 -23.79 1.25
CA MET A 6 -6.20 -22.88 0.12
C MET A 6 -6.46 -21.44 0.59
N PRO A 7 -5.50 -20.51 0.42
CA PRO A 7 -5.73 -19.11 0.71
C PRO A 7 -6.76 -18.53 -0.25
N VAL A 8 -7.63 -17.68 0.25
CA VAL A 8 -8.68 -17.00 -0.53
C VAL A 8 -8.67 -15.51 -0.23
N ILE A 9 -9.02 -14.69 -1.21
CA ILE A 9 -9.33 -13.29 -1.01
C ILE A 9 -10.80 -13.22 -0.63
N VAL A 10 -11.11 -12.69 0.54
CA VAL A 10 -12.48 -12.64 1.07
C VAL A 10 -13.15 -11.28 0.89
N GLY A 11 -12.37 -10.23 0.70
CA GLY A 11 -12.90 -8.89 0.46
C GLY A 11 -11.88 -7.98 -0.21
N VAL A 12 -12.37 -7.05 -1.01
CA VAL A 12 -11.58 -6.02 -1.67
C VAL A 12 -12.19 -4.64 -1.45
N GLY A 13 -11.34 -3.63 -1.24
CA GLY A 13 -11.79 -2.27 -1.01
C GLY A 13 -10.94 -1.27 -1.77
N GLN A 14 -11.59 -0.29 -2.37
CA GLN A 14 -10.92 0.80 -3.07
C GLN A 14 -11.59 2.13 -2.73
N VAL A 15 -10.77 3.17 -2.61
CA VAL A 15 -11.21 4.55 -2.43
C VAL A 15 -10.45 5.46 -3.38
N SER A 16 -11.16 6.39 -4.01
CA SER A 16 -10.57 7.47 -4.80
C SER A 16 -11.23 8.79 -4.43
N GLU A 17 -10.45 9.74 -3.94
CA GLU A 17 -10.91 11.12 -3.72
C GLU A 17 -10.68 11.92 -5.01
N LYS A 18 -11.76 12.33 -5.69
CA LYS A 18 -11.72 13.14 -6.91
C LYS A 18 -11.64 14.62 -6.62
N GLU A 19 -12.36 15.06 -5.59
CA GLU A 19 -12.35 16.42 -5.08
C GLU A 19 -11.51 16.44 -3.81
N PHE A 20 -10.58 17.35 -3.73
CA PHE A 20 -9.65 17.47 -2.61
C PHE A 20 -9.36 18.93 -2.31
N ASP A 21 -9.24 19.21 -1.04
CA ASP A 21 -8.89 20.50 -0.44
C ASP A 21 -7.71 20.36 0.54
N LEU A 22 -7.54 21.35 1.40
CA LEU A 22 -6.42 21.35 2.36
C LEU A 22 -6.57 20.29 3.46
N ASP A 23 -7.83 19.85 3.72
CA ASP A 23 -8.16 18.86 4.75
C ASP A 23 -8.36 17.45 4.18
N SER A 24 -7.98 17.24 2.91
CA SER A 24 -8.09 15.95 2.24
C SER A 24 -7.26 14.87 2.93
N SER A 25 -7.76 13.63 2.78
CA SER A 25 -7.23 12.46 3.47
C SER A 25 -5.74 12.22 3.21
N SER A 26 -5.04 11.85 4.26
CA SER A 26 -3.70 11.28 4.17
C SER A 26 -3.72 9.91 3.48
N PRO A 27 -2.56 9.39 3.00
CA PRO A 27 -2.49 8.01 2.53
C PRO A 27 -2.99 7.00 3.56
N VAL A 28 -2.71 7.20 4.86
CA VAL A 28 -3.16 6.30 5.93
C VAL A 28 -4.68 6.36 6.10
N ALA A 29 -5.27 7.56 6.04
CA ALA A 29 -6.72 7.71 6.10
C ALA A 29 -7.44 7.11 4.87
N LEU A 30 -6.82 7.17 3.68
CA LEU A 30 -7.33 6.48 2.50
C LEU A 30 -7.29 4.95 2.67
N MET A 31 -6.20 4.42 3.23
CA MET A 31 -6.10 2.99 3.53
C MET A 31 -7.15 2.54 4.55
N GLU A 32 -7.41 3.32 5.62
CA GLU A 32 -8.47 3.03 6.59
C GLU A 32 -9.84 2.91 5.91
N LYS A 33 -10.20 3.86 5.05
CA LYS A 33 -11.44 3.83 4.26
C LYS A 33 -11.50 2.60 3.35
N ALA A 34 -10.39 2.25 2.70
CA ALA A 34 -10.32 1.08 1.83
C ALA A 34 -10.46 -0.23 2.62
N VAL A 35 -9.90 -0.33 3.82
CA VAL A 35 -10.10 -1.48 4.72
C VAL A 35 -11.57 -1.59 5.13
N ALA A 36 -12.23 -0.49 5.50
CA ALA A 36 -13.66 -0.51 5.82
C ALA A 36 -14.50 -1.03 4.63
N ASN A 37 -14.22 -0.55 3.41
CA ASN A 37 -14.90 -1.03 2.21
C ASN A 37 -14.64 -2.52 1.94
N SER A 38 -13.42 -3.02 2.24
CA SER A 38 -13.11 -4.44 2.06
C SER A 38 -13.83 -5.35 3.05
N LEU A 39 -14.07 -4.87 4.27
CA LEU A 39 -14.89 -5.58 5.26
C LEU A 39 -16.36 -5.62 4.83
N GLU A 40 -16.88 -4.51 4.30
CA GLU A 40 -18.23 -4.45 3.76
C GLU A 40 -18.40 -5.43 2.57
N ASP A 41 -17.46 -5.44 1.64
CA ASP A 41 -17.43 -6.37 0.50
C ASP A 41 -17.41 -7.84 0.96
N ALA A 42 -16.67 -8.14 2.02
CA ALA A 42 -16.61 -9.46 2.65
C ALA A 42 -17.86 -9.83 3.47
N GLY A 43 -18.75 -8.88 3.75
CA GLY A 43 -19.89 -9.06 4.67
C GLY A 43 -19.46 -9.25 6.13
N LEU A 44 -18.30 -8.70 6.52
CA LEU A 44 -17.72 -8.85 7.84
C LEU A 44 -17.92 -7.59 8.69
N SER A 45 -18.13 -7.79 10.00
CA SER A 45 -18.10 -6.71 10.99
C SER A 45 -16.67 -6.24 11.26
N SER A 46 -16.52 -4.96 11.64
CA SER A 46 -15.22 -4.41 12.06
C SER A 46 -14.58 -5.12 13.25
N ASP A 47 -15.36 -5.83 14.06
CA ASP A 47 -14.88 -6.58 15.22
C ASP A 47 -13.84 -7.65 14.85
N ILE A 48 -13.93 -8.19 13.61
CA ILE A 48 -12.98 -9.19 13.10
C ILE A 48 -11.54 -8.67 13.04
N ILE A 49 -11.35 -7.35 12.99
CA ILE A 49 -10.03 -6.72 12.96
C ILE A 49 -9.22 -7.03 14.23
N SER A 50 -9.88 -7.28 15.35
CA SER A 50 -9.20 -7.70 16.59
C SER A 50 -8.47 -9.04 16.46
N GLU A 51 -8.89 -9.88 15.50
CA GLU A 51 -8.31 -11.20 15.22
C GLU A 51 -7.29 -11.17 14.08
N LEU A 52 -6.94 -9.98 13.57
CA LEU A 52 -5.98 -9.83 12.49
C LEU A 52 -4.58 -10.31 12.91
N ASP A 53 -4.05 -11.30 12.20
CA ASP A 53 -2.68 -11.79 12.43
C ASP A 53 -1.63 -10.85 11.87
N THR A 54 -1.89 -10.31 10.69
CA THR A 54 -0.89 -9.54 9.95
C THR A 54 -1.51 -8.40 9.17
N LEU A 55 -0.88 -7.23 9.30
CA LEU A 55 -1.12 -6.05 8.49
C LEU A 55 0.13 -5.73 7.68
N ALA A 56 0.04 -5.74 6.36
CA ALA A 56 1.12 -5.36 5.49
C ALA A 56 0.74 -4.17 4.60
N VAL A 57 1.58 -3.15 4.59
CA VAL A 57 1.35 -1.91 3.85
C VAL A 57 2.43 -1.72 2.81
N VAL A 58 2.03 -1.38 1.58
CA VAL A 58 2.97 -0.90 0.56
C VAL A 58 3.28 0.57 0.83
N LYS A 59 4.56 0.89 0.91
CA LYS A 59 5.04 2.24 1.17
C LYS A 59 4.57 3.22 0.10
N SER A 60 4.01 4.35 0.53
CA SER A 60 3.64 5.46 -0.36
C SER A 60 4.87 6.26 -0.80
N PHE A 61 4.81 6.90 -1.97
CA PHE A 61 5.85 7.88 -2.37
C PHE A 61 5.79 9.15 -1.53
N ARG A 62 4.63 9.50 -1.02
CA ARG A 62 4.40 10.64 -0.12
C ARG A 62 3.81 10.13 1.18
N GLU A 63 4.68 9.74 2.09
CA GLU A 63 4.24 9.25 3.39
C GLU A 63 3.79 10.39 4.31
N ALA A 64 2.74 10.11 5.09
CA ALA A 64 2.23 10.98 6.14
C ALA A 64 2.84 10.68 7.52
N THR A 65 3.64 9.61 7.60
CA THR A 65 4.19 9.10 8.86
C THR A 65 5.46 8.29 8.61
N LYS A 66 6.26 8.09 9.64
CA LYS A 66 7.44 7.25 9.60
C LYS A 66 7.11 5.75 9.48
N ASN A 67 5.99 5.32 10.10
CA ASN A 67 5.56 3.92 10.16
C ASN A 67 4.08 3.81 9.78
N SER A 68 3.80 3.71 8.48
CA SER A 68 2.43 3.62 7.95
C SER A 68 1.67 2.38 8.44
N PRO A 69 2.28 1.17 8.58
CA PRO A 69 1.61 0.03 9.19
C PRO A 69 1.13 0.30 10.62
N GLU A 70 1.95 0.93 11.48
CA GLU A 70 1.57 1.28 12.84
C GLU A 70 0.43 2.29 12.87
N ALA A 71 0.54 3.34 12.06
CA ALA A 71 -0.50 4.37 11.98
C ALA A 71 -1.82 3.78 11.50
N LEU A 72 -1.80 2.91 10.48
CA LEU A 72 -3.00 2.23 10.01
C LEU A 72 -3.57 1.27 11.07
N ALA A 73 -2.71 0.47 11.71
CA ALA A 73 -3.14 -0.46 12.76
C ALA A 73 -3.90 0.26 13.89
N ARG A 74 -3.42 1.43 14.32
CA ARG A 74 -4.10 2.26 15.32
C ARG A 74 -5.47 2.73 14.85
N ARG A 75 -5.59 3.17 13.60
CA ARG A 75 -6.85 3.68 13.03
C ARG A 75 -7.92 2.60 12.93
N ILE A 76 -7.54 1.39 12.51
CA ILE A 76 -8.47 0.28 12.34
C ILE A 76 -8.64 -0.58 13.59
N GLY A 77 -7.86 -0.35 14.66
CA GLY A 77 -7.92 -1.15 15.88
C GLY A 77 -7.12 -2.47 15.85
N ALA A 78 -6.22 -2.65 14.88
CA ALA A 78 -5.40 -3.86 14.69
C ALA A 78 -4.06 -3.82 15.45
N ASN A 79 -4.04 -3.31 16.67
CA ASN A 79 -2.79 -3.06 17.41
C ASN A 79 -1.98 -4.33 17.73
N ASN A 80 -2.63 -5.49 17.75
CA ASN A 80 -2.00 -6.78 18.04
C ASN A 80 -1.46 -7.48 16.78
N ALA A 81 -1.83 -7.01 15.59
CA ALA A 81 -1.39 -7.58 14.34
C ALA A 81 0.12 -7.37 14.14
N LYS A 82 0.77 -8.36 13.54
CA LYS A 82 2.14 -8.20 13.07
C LYS A 82 2.17 -7.22 11.90
N GLN A 83 3.02 -6.21 12.01
CA GLN A 83 3.01 -5.07 11.10
C GLN A 83 4.23 -5.11 10.18
N TRP A 84 4.00 -4.97 8.87
CA TRP A 84 5.02 -5.00 7.85
C TRP A 84 4.92 -3.83 6.89
N LEU A 85 6.06 -3.21 6.59
CA LEU A 85 6.18 -2.24 5.51
C LEU A 85 6.89 -2.89 4.31
N MET A 86 6.19 -2.93 3.18
CA MET A 86 6.78 -3.29 1.89
C MET A 86 7.36 -2.03 1.25
N PRO A 87 8.61 -2.02 0.79
CA PRO A 87 9.15 -0.90 0.02
C PRO A 87 8.24 -0.53 -1.16
N ASN A 88 8.28 0.75 -1.57
CA ASN A 88 7.49 1.21 -2.70
C ASN A 88 7.95 0.56 -4.01
N GLY A 89 6.98 0.15 -4.82
CA GLY A 89 7.24 -0.48 -6.11
C GLY A 89 5.96 -1.04 -6.72
N GLY A 90 5.81 -0.95 -8.03
CA GLY A 90 4.60 -1.39 -8.74
C GLY A 90 4.31 -2.90 -8.62
N ASN A 91 5.32 -3.70 -8.33
CA ASN A 91 5.20 -5.14 -8.06
C ASN A 91 4.87 -5.47 -6.60
N GLY A 92 4.94 -4.48 -5.69
CA GLY A 92 4.72 -4.65 -4.26
C GLY A 92 3.39 -5.32 -3.91
N PRO A 93 2.25 -4.87 -4.42
CA PRO A 93 0.96 -5.50 -4.13
C PRO A 93 0.90 -6.98 -4.50
N GLN A 94 1.38 -7.35 -5.70
CA GLN A 94 1.40 -8.75 -6.12
C GLN A 94 2.38 -9.59 -5.28
N TYR A 95 3.52 -9.03 -4.91
CA TYR A 95 4.46 -9.68 -4.01
C TYR A 95 3.81 -9.99 -2.66
N LEU A 96 3.07 -9.04 -2.08
CA LEU A 96 2.36 -9.24 -0.82
C LEU A 96 1.31 -10.35 -0.91
N VAL A 97 0.50 -10.35 -1.99
CA VAL A 97 -0.49 -11.42 -2.23
C VAL A 97 0.20 -12.78 -2.27
N ASN A 98 1.25 -12.94 -3.06
CA ASN A 98 1.98 -14.21 -3.17
C ASN A 98 2.60 -14.63 -1.83
N ARG A 99 3.26 -13.70 -1.15
CA ARG A 99 3.93 -13.95 0.13
C ARG A 99 2.98 -14.42 1.22
N PHE A 100 1.86 -13.73 1.38
CA PHE A 100 0.91 -14.06 2.44
C PHE A 100 -0.01 -15.23 2.06
N SER A 101 -0.29 -15.45 0.79
CA SER A 101 -0.92 -16.70 0.35
C SER A 101 -0.07 -17.92 0.71
N GLU A 102 1.24 -17.83 0.52
CA GLU A 102 2.17 -18.89 0.95
C GLU A 102 2.19 -19.05 2.48
N SER A 103 2.15 -17.95 3.23
CA SER A 103 2.12 -17.99 4.70
C SER A 103 0.85 -18.64 5.24
N ILE A 104 -0.31 -18.33 4.65
CA ILE A 104 -1.60 -18.96 5.00
C ILE A 104 -1.57 -20.45 4.65
N ALA A 105 -1.12 -20.83 3.44
CA ALA A 105 -1.00 -22.23 3.03
C ALA A 105 -0.08 -23.05 3.97
N LYS A 106 0.92 -22.39 4.56
CA LYS A 106 1.84 -22.99 5.55
C LYS A 106 1.34 -22.89 7.00
N ARG A 107 0.13 -22.35 7.23
CA ARG A 107 -0.45 -22.13 8.56
C ARG A 107 0.42 -21.27 9.49
N GLN A 108 1.06 -20.27 8.92
CA GLN A 108 1.86 -19.28 9.66
C GLN A 108 1.03 -18.06 10.09
N CYS A 109 -0.10 -17.84 9.42
CA CYS A 109 -1.15 -16.89 9.76
C CYS A 109 -2.45 -17.34 9.09
N ASP A 110 -3.58 -16.88 9.60
CA ASP A 110 -4.91 -17.23 9.10
C ASP A 110 -5.63 -16.02 8.48
N PHE A 111 -5.39 -14.81 9.01
CA PHE A 111 -6.07 -13.60 8.58
C PHE A 111 -5.07 -12.46 8.33
N VAL A 112 -5.10 -11.91 7.11
CA VAL A 112 -4.15 -10.88 6.66
C VAL A 112 -4.88 -9.75 5.95
N VAL A 113 -4.51 -8.51 6.27
CA VAL A 113 -4.90 -7.32 5.52
C VAL A 113 -3.69 -6.77 4.76
N LEU A 114 -3.87 -6.56 3.46
CA LEU A 114 -2.90 -5.93 2.58
C LEU A 114 -3.43 -4.57 2.17
N ALA A 115 -2.67 -3.50 2.37
CA ALA A 115 -3.10 -2.15 2.08
C ALA A 115 -2.02 -1.33 1.35
N GLY A 116 -2.44 -0.27 0.70
CA GLY A 116 -1.56 0.72 0.08
C GLY A 116 -2.37 1.90 -0.43
N ALA A 117 -1.81 3.08 -0.40
CA ALA A 117 -2.45 4.28 -0.94
C ALA A 117 -1.43 5.29 -1.45
N GLU A 118 -1.88 6.16 -2.35
CA GLU A 118 -1.16 7.33 -2.82
C GLU A 118 -2.04 8.57 -2.78
N ALA A 119 -1.49 9.67 -2.30
CA ALA A 119 -2.14 10.98 -2.28
C ALA A 119 -1.30 12.06 -2.96
N MET A 120 -0.55 11.69 -4.01
CA MET A 120 0.36 12.60 -4.71
C MET A 120 -0.34 13.79 -5.36
N ALA A 121 -1.53 13.58 -5.94
CA ALA A 121 -2.28 14.67 -6.57
C ALA A 121 -2.74 15.69 -5.51
N THR A 122 -3.23 15.22 -4.38
CA THR A 122 -3.59 16.03 -3.21
C THR A 122 -2.39 16.82 -2.71
N ALA A 123 -1.25 16.15 -2.47
CA ALA A 123 -0.03 16.78 -2.00
C ALA A 123 0.45 17.88 -2.96
N ARG A 124 0.44 17.63 -4.27
CA ARG A 124 0.82 18.62 -5.29
C ARG A 124 -0.10 19.85 -5.27
N LYS A 125 -1.41 19.63 -5.12
CA LYS A 125 -2.39 20.73 -5.05
C LYS A 125 -2.19 21.56 -3.79
N ILE A 126 -2.00 20.94 -2.62
CA ILE A 126 -1.72 21.64 -1.37
C ILE A 126 -0.45 22.48 -1.51
N VAL A 127 0.65 21.90 -1.98
CA VAL A 127 1.90 22.63 -2.19
C VAL A 127 1.71 23.81 -3.16
N LYS A 128 0.99 23.61 -4.26
CA LYS A 128 0.72 24.68 -5.24
C LYS A 128 -0.11 25.82 -4.64
N THR A 129 -1.04 25.50 -3.74
CA THR A 129 -1.98 26.48 -3.16
C THR A 129 -1.38 27.22 -1.96
N THR A 130 -0.63 26.51 -1.11
CA THR A 130 -0.16 27.05 0.18
C THR A 130 1.34 27.33 0.22
N GLY A 131 2.12 26.79 -0.71
CA GLY A 131 3.59 26.78 -0.65
C GLY A 131 4.18 25.76 0.34
N ASN A 132 3.35 25.07 1.14
CA ASN A 132 3.77 24.15 2.19
C ASN A 132 3.46 22.71 1.84
N GLN A 133 4.18 21.76 2.44
CA GLN A 133 3.83 20.34 2.40
C GLN A 133 2.50 20.10 3.14
N PRO A 134 1.76 19.03 2.79
CA PRO A 134 0.58 18.64 3.56
C PRO A 134 0.91 18.48 5.05
N ALA A 135 0.05 19.02 5.90
CA ALA A 135 0.15 18.91 7.37
C ALA A 135 -0.51 17.61 7.87
N TRP A 136 -0.33 16.50 7.15
CA TRP A 136 -0.83 15.21 7.60
C TRP A 136 -0.07 14.77 8.85
N ASP A 137 -0.79 14.65 9.94
CA ASP A 137 -0.25 14.17 11.22
C ASP A 137 -0.78 12.76 11.49
N GLU A 138 0.04 11.78 11.16
CA GLU A 138 -0.23 10.38 11.41
C GLU A 138 0.79 9.86 12.43
N PRO A 139 0.42 9.85 13.71
CA PRO A 139 1.38 9.51 14.76
C PRO A 139 1.85 8.07 14.66
N SER A 140 3.15 7.89 14.72
CA SER A 140 3.81 6.59 14.87
C SER A 140 4.96 6.72 15.88
N SER A 141 5.17 5.67 16.66
CA SER A 141 6.15 5.68 17.78
C SER A 141 7.37 4.82 17.51
N THR A 142 7.25 3.88 16.58
CA THR A 142 8.30 2.89 16.27
C THR A 142 8.87 3.07 14.88
N ASP A 143 10.03 2.46 14.63
CA ASP A 143 10.55 2.29 13.29
C ASP A 143 9.81 1.14 12.59
N PRO A 144 9.51 1.25 11.29
CA PRO A 144 8.82 0.19 10.58
C PRO A 144 9.69 -1.05 10.42
N GLU A 145 9.08 -2.23 10.53
CA GLU A 145 9.71 -3.48 10.14
C GLU A 145 9.50 -3.70 8.64
N PHE A 146 10.59 -3.71 7.87
CA PHE A 146 10.52 -3.94 6.43
C PHE A 146 10.42 -5.43 6.12
N LEU A 147 9.42 -5.79 5.31
CA LEU A 147 9.23 -7.17 4.84
C LEU A 147 10.39 -7.64 3.95
N VAL A 148 10.93 -6.74 3.16
CA VAL A 148 12.09 -6.99 2.30
C VAL A 148 13.20 -6.01 2.69
N LYS A 149 14.33 -6.56 3.16
CA LYS A 149 15.53 -5.79 3.49
C LYS A 149 16.35 -5.58 2.21
N ASN A 150 17.00 -4.41 2.10
CA ASN A 150 17.86 -4.07 0.96
C ASN A 150 17.11 -4.17 -0.39
N TYR A 151 15.85 -3.75 -0.41
CA TYR A 151 15.07 -3.69 -1.64
C TYR A 151 15.64 -2.63 -2.58
N ASP A 152 16.04 -3.07 -3.77
CA ASP A 152 16.40 -2.19 -4.87
C ASP A 152 15.35 -2.35 -5.98
N MET A 153 14.96 -1.23 -6.60
CA MET A 153 14.00 -1.24 -7.71
C MET A 153 14.61 -1.78 -9.00
N SER A 154 15.92 -1.89 -9.06
CA SER A 154 16.66 -2.54 -10.13
C SER A 154 17.51 -3.67 -9.56
N THR A 155 17.62 -4.77 -10.30
CA THR A 155 18.54 -5.86 -9.95
C THR A 155 19.99 -5.45 -10.21
N GLU A 156 20.94 -6.10 -9.53
CA GLU A 156 22.38 -5.90 -9.78
C GLU A 156 22.73 -6.14 -11.25
N HIS A 157 22.08 -7.10 -11.89
CA HIS A 157 22.26 -7.40 -13.31
C HIS A 157 21.80 -6.24 -14.20
N GLU A 158 20.62 -5.68 -13.94
CA GLU A 158 20.09 -4.53 -14.67
C GLU A 158 20.97 -3.29 -14.51
N GLN A 159 21.45 -3.01 -13.30
CA GLN A 159 22.37 -1.92 -13.02
C GLN A 159 23.68 -2.07 -13.80
N LYS A 160 24.25 -3.27 -13.81
CA LYS A 160 25.51 -3.60 -14.53
C LYS A 160 25.39 -3.36 -16.04
N HIS A 161 24.19 -3.56 -16.60
CA HIS A 161 23.94 -3.36 -18.02
C HIS A 161 23.34 -1.98 -18.36
N GLY A 162 23.27 -1.06 -17.42
CA GLY A 162 22.70 0.27 -17.61
C GLY A 162 21.18 0.27 -17.89
N LEU A 163 20.47 -0.78 -17.50
CA LEU A 163 19.03 -0.97 -17.68
C LEU A 163 18.22 -0.44 -16.50
N TRP A 164 18.78 0.48 -15.73
CA TRP A 164 18.07 1.10 -14.63
C TRP A 164 16.89 1.91 -15.14
N LEU A 165 15.68 1.51 -14.74
CA LEU A 165 14.45 2.16 -15.17
C LEU A 165 13.86 2.94 -13.99
N ALA A 166 13.73 4.25 -14.17
CA ALA A 166 12.98 5.05 -13.21
C ALA A 166 11.51 4.64 -13.20
N PRO A 167 10.82 4.69 -12.02
CA PRO A 167 9.39 4.45 -11.95
C PRO A 167 8.61 5.32 -12.95
N GLY A 168 7.72 4.73 -13.71
CA GLY A 168 6.92 5.42 -14.70
C GLY A 168 7.53 5.48 -16.11
N SER A 169 8.79 5.04 -16.31
CA SER A 169 9.42 5.06 -17.63
C SER A 169 8.67 4.25 -18.69
N VAL A 170 8.11 3.11 -18.31
CA VAL A 170 7.31 2.25 -19.19
C VAL A 170 6.01 2.93 -19.61
N SER A 171 5.28 3.55 -18.68
CA SER A 171 4.07 4.31 -18.98
C SER A 171 4.34 5.47 -19.93
N TYR A 172 5.46 6.16 -19.76
CA TYR A 172 5.87 7.27 -20.62
C TYR A 172 6.20 6.80 -22.04
N THR A 173 6.87 5.66 -22.19
CA THR A 173 7.18 5.09 -23.49
C THR A 173 5.92 4.69 -24.25
N HIS A 174 4.94 4.08 -23.57
CA HIS A 174 3.67 3.69 -24.18
C HIS A 174 2.81 4.90 -24.57
N LEU A 175 2.75 5.95 -23.75
CA LEU A 175 1.99 7.16 -24.05
C LEU A 175 2.58 7.87 -25.28
N ARG A 176 3.90 7.99 -25.41
CA ARG A 176 4.53 8.59 -26.59
C ARG A 176 4.42 7.76 -27.86
N ALA A 177 4.35 6.45 -27.77
CA ALA A 177 4.14 5.61 -28.95
C ALA A 177 2.77 5.84 -29.61
N HIS A 178 1.79 6.33 -28.87
CA HIS A 178 0.47 6.71 -29.42
C HIS A 178 0.43 8.13 -29.98
N GLU A 179 1.31 9.03 -29.56
CA GLU A 179 1.36 10.42 -30.06
C GLU A 179 2.06 10.55 -31.43
N THR A 180 2.76 9.53 -31.88
CA THR A 180 3.49 9.54 -33.16
C THR A 180 2.72 8.91 -34.33
N ILE A 181 1.44 8.60 -34.17
CA ILE A 181 0.60 7.96 -35.20
C ILE A 181 -0.33 8.98 -35.91
N ASP A 182 -0.38 10.22 -35.47
CA ASP A 182 -1.25 11.29 -35.98
C ASP A 182 -0.49 12.38 -36.80
N ASP A 183 0.59 12.02 -37.51
CA ASP A 183 1.21 12.88 -38.53
C ASP A 183 1.14 12.26 -39.94
#